data_e025484eb10ef9cc1316ab85943f1c45
#
_entry.id   e025484eb10ef9cc1316ab85943f1c45
#
_cell.length_a   1.000
_cell.length_b   1.000
_cell.length_c   1.000
_cell.angle_alpha   90.00
_cell.angle_beta   90.00
_cell.angle_gamma   90.00
#
_symmetry.space_group_name_H-M   'P 1'
#
loop_
_entity.id
_entity.type
_entity.pdbx_description
1 polymer ?
#
loop_
_entity_poly.entity_id
_entity_poly.type
_entity_poly.pdbx_seq_one_letter_code
_entity_poly.pdbx_strand_id
1 'polypeptide(L)'
;MTSSATTHRRPTRSSGYLHRLLAVAVTAALAVGLLVGLGGAAPASAATGTIVSFTFDDANADQLPAASYLKSKGMTGTFFLVSGFIGFPNYMTLPNVQSLVADGHEIAGHTISHPDLAAVSVDEATRQICNDRVNWANWGIPVANFAYPFASSTPAVETAAKNCGANSARGLGDVKTRFSCGTCPVGETVPPAAPYYTAAPDQVDSTWTLADLENSVTQAEAKKNGSWVQLTFHHICTGAVTGCPAPSISPTIFDQFVDWLAPRAASNGTVVKTVGAVIGGATKPAVPGPVAPPAAPGVNAIKNPSMETFNAATGLPQCYLAGGYGTNTPSWAVTTDAHTGTNAVTLTVTNYTDGDAKLVPGLDLGDCAPTVTPGQTYTIGEWYKSTAVTQFALFYRTPNGLWNYWTSSPWFAASPSYAQATLVTPPVPAGATAVSFGLNLFNNGTLTTDDLSMTQAGAAPAGLRSPSLTPAAQILDVSAASAVSAGPGSNSGQKPPKNKGDKIATHNTVPGPTAPNTAGRGGKKPQLGTAPGELTLPPFVVSPELTRG
;
A
#
# COMPACT_ATOMS: atom_id res chain seq x y z
N MET A 1 28.23 59.50 -66.04
CA MET A 1 27.66 60.88 -66.18
C MET A 1 26.73 61.08 -65.00
N THR A 2 27.04 62.16 -64.22
CA THR A 2 26.25 63.00 -63.32
C THR A 2 25.64 62.26 -62.09
N SER A 3 26.22 62.46 -60.94
CA SER A 3 26.25 63.67 -60.05
C SER A 3 25.09 63.62 -59.02
N SER A 4 25.48 63.39 -57.81
CA SER A 4 25.51 64.30 -56.65
C SER A 4 24.18 64.63 -55.98
N ALA A 5 24.01 64.37 -54.70
CA ALA A 5 24.01 65.41 -53.68
C ALA A 5 23.76 64.84 -52.27
N THR A 6 24.66 65.13 -51.41
CA THR A 6 24.73 64.95 -49.97
C THR A 6 23.85 65.98 -49.27
N THR A 7 23.04 65.56 -48.24
CA THR A 7 22.61 66.52 -47.21
C THR A 7 22.73 65.90 -45.84
N HIS A 8 23.61 66.44 -45.02
CA HIS A 8 23.78 66.24 -43.59
C HIS A 8 22.59 66.79 -42.82
N ARG A 9 22.01 65.95 -41.89
CA ARG A 9 21.32 66.49 -40.73
C ARG A 9 21.85 65.82 -39.45
N ARG A 10 22.20 66.71 -38.50
CA ARG A 10 22.73 66.42 -37.17
C ARG A 10 21.70 65.65 -36.31
N PRO A 11 22.10 64.69 -35.40
CA PRO A 11 21.23 64.09 -34.47
C PRO A 11 21.05 64.97 -33.21
N THR A 12 19.81 65.16 -32.81
CA THR A 12 19.39 65.73 -31.51
C THR A 12 19.57 64.73 -30.39
N ARG A 13 20.43 65.11 -29.42
CA ARG A 13 20.58 64.41 -28.13
C ARG A 13 19.32 64.64 -27.25
N SER A 14 18.46 63.68 -27.06
CA SER A 14 17.57 63.60 -25.87
C SER A 14 16.85 62.28 -25.80
N SER A 15 17.50 61.13 -25.48
CA SER A 15 16.84 59.90 -25.16
C SER A 15 17.63 58.97 -24.19
N GLY A 16 18.75 59.48 -23.64
CA GLY A 16 19.61 58.62 -22.82
C GLY A 16 19.26 58.55 -21.32
N TYR A 17 18.46 59.46 -20.82
CA TYR A 17 18.18 59.52 -19.37
C TYR A 17 16.98 58.67 -18.93
N LEU A 18 15.97 58.48 -19.77
CA LEU A 18 14.80 57.70 -19.42
C LEU A 18 15.10 56.18 -19.38
N HIS A 19 15.99 55.69 -20.24
CA HIS A 19 16.37 54.26 -20.25
C HIS A 19 17.29 53.86 -19.10
N ARG A 20 18.08 54.79 -18.55
CA ARG A 20 18.93 54.49 -17.39
C ARG A 20 18.17 54.46 -16.09
N LEU A 21 17.09 55.21 -15.95
CA LEU A 21 16.20 55.17 -14.75
C LEU A 21 15.30 53.93 -14.74
N LEU A 22 14.86 53.43 -15.90
CA LEU A 22 14.13 52.17 -15.98
C LEU A 22 15.01 50.94 -15.69
N ALA A 23 16.27 50.94 -16.12
CA ALA A 23 17.21 49.84 -15.86
C ALA A 23 17.56 49.71 -14.37
N VAL A 24 17.67 50.80 -13.63
CA VAL A 24 17.94 50.80 -12.19
C VAL A 24 16.73 50.40 -11.38
N ALA A 25 15.51 50.75 -11.83
CA ALA A 25 14.27 50.34 -11.15
C ALA A 25 13.98 48.84 -11.32
N VAL A 26 14.27 48.23 -12.48
CA VAL A 26 14.08 46.77 -12.72
C VAL A 26 15.12 45.96 -11.96
N THR A 27 16.36 46.39 -11.83
CA THR A 27 17.39 45.69 -11.04
C THR A 27 17.13 45.77 -9.54
N ALA A 28 16.57 46.87 -9.04
CA ALA A 28 16.16 46.98 -7.63
C ALA A 28 14.94 46.09 -7.29
N ALA A 29 13.98 45.98 -8.22
CA ALA A 29 12.82 45.09 -8.04
C ALA A 29 13.19 43.60 -8.10
N LEU A 30 14.15 43.19 -8.94
CA LEU A 30 14.69 41.84 -8.99
C LEU A 30 15.54 41.50 -7.75
N ALA A 31 16.29 42.45 -7.19
CA ALA A 31 17.09 42.24 -5.99
C ALA A 31 16.21 42.09 -4.74
N VAL A 32 15.08 42.81 -4.64
CA VAL A 32 14.10 42.65 -3.56
C VAL A 32 13.28 41.36 -3.73
N GLY A 33 12.95 40.93 -4.94
CA GLY A 33 12.28 39.67 -5.22
C GLY A 33 13.15 38.42 -4.91
N LEU A 34 14.49 38.53 -5.05
CA LEU A 34 15.43 37.44 -4.74
C LEU A 34 15.75 37.32 -3.26
N LEU A 35 15.60 38.41 -2.47
CA LEU A 35 15.83 38.40 -1.02
C LEU A 35 14.63 37.86 -0.21
N VAL A 36 13.43 37.79 -0.80
CA VAL A 36 12.26 37.19 -0.15
C VAL A 36 12.22 35.64 -0.32
N GLY A 37 13.01 35.10 -1.28
CA GLY A 37 13.12 33.65 -1.55
C GLY A 37 14.16 32.89 -0.71
N LEU A 38 14.98 33.56 0.09
CA LEU A 38 15.99 32.98 0.97
C LEU A 38 15.57 33.03 2.45
N GLY A 39 14.28 32.92 2.71
CA GLY A 39 13.80 32.61 4.06
C GLY A 39 14.29 31.22 4.41
N GLY A 40 15.52 31.12 4.94
CA GLY A 40 16.00 29.90 5.57
C GLY A 40 14.95 29.46 6.58
N ALA A 41 14.51 28.21 6.50
CA ALA A 41 13.68 27.62 7.52
C ALA A 41 14.35 27.90 8.87
N ALA A 42 13.71 28.69 9.70
CA ALA A 42 14.20 28.95 11.05
C ALA A 42 14.37 27.57 11.72
N PRO A 43 15.50 27.32 12.42
CA PRO A 43 15.63 26.09 13.18
C PRO A 43 14.42 25.96 14.10
N ALA A 44 13.82 24.77 14.14
CA ALA A 44 12.70 24.50 15.01
C ALA A 44 13.09 24.95 16.42
N SER A 45 12.43 26.00 16.91
CA SER A 45 12.63 26.48 18.28
C SER A 45 12.29 25.32 19.20
N ALA A 46 13.20 24.99 20.12
CA ALA A 46 12.93 23.98 21.13
C ALA A 46 11.58 24.30 21.80
N ALA A 47 10.63 23.41 21.75
CA ALA A 47 9.32 23.62 22.34
C ALA A 47 9.49 23.75 23.85
N THR A 48 9.03 24.88 24.41
CA THR A 48 9.03 25.13 25.86
C THR A 48 7.81 24.50 26.53
N GLY A 49 6.91 23.85 25.80
CA GLY A 49 5.68 23.24 26.27
C GLY A 49 5.42 21.87 25.62
N THR A 50 4.35 21.23 26.05
CA THR A 50 3.91 19.95 25.50
C THR A 50 3.29 20.15 24.12
N ILE A 51 3.62 19.25 23.18
CA ILE A 51 3.02 19.18 21.84
C ILE A 51 2.23 17.88 21.74
N VAL A 52 1.00 17.97 21.22
CA VAL A 52 0.18 16.83 20.86
C VAL A 52 -0.01 16.81 19.35
N SER A 53 0.22 15.64 18.73
CA SER A 53 -0.13 15.39 17.34
C SER A 53 -1.21 14.32 17.27
N PHE A 54 -2.33 14.64 16.64
CA PHE A 54 -3.29 13.63 16.21
C PHE A 54 -2.77 12.99 14.93
N THR A 55 -2.57 11.69 14.93
CA THR A 55 -2.12 10.93 13.77
C THR A 55 -3.16 9.87 13.40
N PHE A 56 -3.44 9.73 12.11
CA PHE A 56 -4.46 8.84 11.57
C PHE A 56 -3.81 7.95 10.51
N ASP A 57 -3.89 6.63 10.68
CA ASP A 57 -3.25 5.67 9.78
C ASP A 57 -4.26 5.02 8.82
N ASP A 58 -3.79 4.40 7.75
CA ASP A 58 -4.46 3.51 6.78
C ASP A 58 -5.35 4.17 5.72
N ALA A 59 -5.76 5.42 5.85
CA ALA A 59 -6.71 6.09 4.95
C ALA A 59 -8.20 5.69 5.13
N ASN A 60 -8.61 5.23 6.32
CA ASN A 60 -9.99 4.84 6.60
C ASN A 60 -10.97 6.02 6.46
N ALA A 61 -12.08 5.84 5.74
CA ALA A 61 -13.03 6.92 5.47
C ALA A 61 -13.79 7.39 6.73
N ASP A 62 -13.89 6.56 7.76
CA ASP A 62 -14.51 6.89 9.05
C ASP A 62 -13.70 7.87 9.91
N GLN A 63 -12.49 8.23 9.49
CA GLN A 63 -11.67 9.30 10.08
C GLN A 63 -12.12 10.71 9.66
N LEU A 64 -12.87 10.87 8.57
CA LEU A 64 -13.26 12.19 8.04
C LEU A 64 -14.12 13.03 8.99
N PRO A 65 -15.08 12.47 9.73
CA PRO A 65 -15.80 13.22 10.76
C PRO A 65 -14.88 13.79 11.86
N ALA A 66 -13.89 12.98 12.29
CA ALA A 66 -12.90 13.42 13.30
C ALA A 66 -12.01 14.55 12.77
N ALA A 67 -11.58 14.50 11.51
CA ALA A 67 -10.86 15.59 10.87
C ALA A 67 -11.69 16.90 10.89
N SER A 68 -12.97 16.80 10.52
CA SER A 68 -13.89 17.93 10.53
C SER A 68 -14.08 18.48 11.96
N TYR A 69 -14.13 17.60 12.95
CA TYR A 69 -14.25 18.02 14.37
C TYR A 69 -13.00 18.75 14.85
N LEU A 70 -11.80 18.23 14.56
CA LEU A 70 -10.53 18.92 14.84
C LEU A 70 -10.51 20.33 14.23
N LYS A 71 -10.87 20.44 12.93
CA LYS A 71 -10.95 21.73 12.24
C LYS A 71 -11.90 22.71 12.96
N SER A 72 -13.06 22.22 13.43
CA SER A 72 -14.06 23.05 14.15
C SER A 72 -13.50 23.66 15.45
N LYS A 73 -12.48 23.05 16.03
CA LYS A 73 -11.75 23.51 17.24
C LYS A 73 -10.44 24.24 16.89
N GLY A 74 -10.18 24.53 15.61
CA GLY A 74 -8.94 25.18 15.16
C GLY A 74 -7.71 24.29 15.27
N MET A 75 -7.89 22.97 15.30
CA MET A 75 -6.83 21.97 15.37
C MET A 75 -6.65 21.27 14.03
N THR A 76 -5.46 20.70 13.83
CA THR A 76 -5.10 19.91 12.65
C THR A 76 -4.50 18.57 13.07
N GLY A 77 -4.59 17.57 12.18
CA GLY A 77 -3.96 16.25 12.35
C GLY A 77 -3.04 15.91 11.19
N THR A 78 -2.27 14.84 11.35
CA THR A 78 -1.45 14.24 10.31
C THR A 78 -2.06 12.90 9.90
N PHE A 79 -2.32 12.73 8.61
CA PHE A 79 -2.91 11.53 8.04
C PHE A 79 -1.84 10.74 7.30
N PHE A 80 -1.43 9.61 7.87
CA PHE A 80 -0.50 8.66 7.27
C PHE A 80 -1.28 7.68 6.39
N LEU A 81 -1.35 7.98 5.10
CA LEU A 81 -2.26 7.32 4.19
C LEU A 81 -1.53 6.31 3.31
N VAL A 82 -2.15 5.12 3.15
CA VAL A 82 -1.71 4.10 2.20
C VAL A 82 -2.19 4.52 0.81
N SER A 83 -1.27 4.92 -0.07
CA SER A 83 -1.66 5.47 -1.39
C SER A 83 -2.42 4.47 -2.26
N GLY A 84 -2.14 3.18 -2.12
CA GLY A 84 -2.85 2.13 -2.85
C GLY A 84 -4.28 1.87 -2.37
N PHE A 85 -4.69 2.39 -1.21
CA PHE A 85 -6.06 2.19 -0.71
C PHE A 85 -7.01 3.32 -1.12
N ILE A 86 -6.48 4.42 -1.67
CA ILE A 86 -7.27 5.57 -2.06
C ILE A 86 -8.28 5.21 -3.16
N GLY A 87 -9.56 5.45 -2.88
CA GLY A 87 -10.68 5.16 -3.78
C GLY A 87 -11.30 3.78 -3.64
N PHE A 88 -10.75 2.91 -2.79
CA PHE A 88 -11.40 1.63 -2.47
C PHE A 88 -12.60 1.82 -1.52
N PRO A 89 -13.56 0.87 -1.52
CA PRO A 89 -14.67 0.89 -0.56
C PRO A 89 -14.16 0.99 0.89
N ASN A 90 -14.80 1.83 1.70
CA ASN A 90 -14.46 2.15 3.08
C ASN A 90 -13.17 2.96 3.30
N TYR A 91 -12.43 3.29 2.23
CA TYR A 91 -11.26 4.17 2.29
C TYR A 91 -11.56 5.55 1.72
N MET A 92 -10.71 6.51 2.03
CA MET A 92 -10.80 7.87 1.51
C MET A 92 -10.65 7.88 -0.02
N THR A 93 -11.41 8.75 -0.67
CA THR A 93 -11.21 9.08 -2.09
C THR A 93 -10.17 10.20 -2.23
N LEU A 94 -9.59 10.36 -3.41
CA LEU A 94 -8.66 11.48 -3.65
C LEU A 94 -9.29 12.87 -3.38
N PRO A 95 -10.55 13.15 -3.72
CA PRO A 95 -11.22 14.39 -3.29
C PRO A 95 -11.30 14.54 -1.77
N ASN A 96 -11.49 13.46 -1.00
CA ASN A 96 -11.46 13.53 0.46
C ASN A 96 -10.08 13.98 0.96
N VAL A 97 -9.00 13.39 0.42
CA VAL A 97 -7.62 13.76 0.77
C VAL A 97 -7.33 15.22 0.40
N GLN A 98 -7.77 15.68 -0.76
CA GLN A 98 -7.64 17.08 -1.18
C GLN A 98 -8.38 18.04 -0.24
N SER A 99 -9.54 17.63 0.28
CA SER A 99 -10.26 18.41 1.32
C SER A 99 -9.47 18.48 2.63
N LEU A 100 -8.86 17.37 3.09
CA LEU A 100 -8.00 17.38 4.27
C LEU A 100 -6.85 18.38 4.13
N VAL A 101 -6.18 18.40 2.96
CA VAL A 101 -5.12 19.38 2.66
C VAL A 101 -5.65 20.82 2.69
N ALA A 102 -6.82 21.07 2.07
CA ALA A 102 -7.44 22.39 2.05
C ALA A 102 -7.85 22.87 3.46
N ASP A 103 -8.15 21.94 4.35
CA ASP A 103 -8.50 22.19 5.75
C ASP A 103 -7.26 22.39 6.67
N GLY A 104 -6.04 22.26 6.10
CA GLY A 104 -4.79 22.46 6.80
C GLY A 104 -4.25 21.22 7.52
N HIS A 105 -4.86 20.06 7.32
CA HIS A 105 -4.30 18.78 7.77
C HIS A 105 -3.08 18.39 6.94
N GLU A 106 -2.15 17.67 7.55
CA GLU A 106 -0.99 17.11 6.87
C GLU A 106 -1.32 15.74 6.29
N ILE A 107 -0.88 15.48 5.06
CA ILE A 107 -0.83 14.14 4.47
C ILE A 107 0.60 13.62 4.55
N ALA A 108 0.75 12.38 5.00
CA ALA A 108 2.02 11.69 5.17
C ALA A 108 1.94 10.28 4.58
N GLY A 109 3.09 9.66 4.30
CA GLY A 109 3.16 8.36 3.62
C GLY A 109 3.00 7.18 4.58
N HIS A 110 2.40 6.09 4.07
CA HIS A 110 2.21 4.84 4.80
C HIS A 110 2.31 3.61 3.89
N THR A 111 3.16 3.67 2.88
CA THR A 111 3.35 2.66 1.83
C THR A 111 2.24 2.60 0.77
N ILE A 112 2.44 1.78 -0.26
CA ILE A 112 1.43 1.54 -1.30
C ILE A 112 0.40 0.49 -0.88
N SER A 113 0.83 -0.60 -0.21
CA SER A 113 -0.04 -1.75 0.06
C SER A 113 0.03 -2.28 1.49
N HIS A 114 0.59 -1.51 2.41
CA HIS A 114 0.66 -1.78 3.84
C HIS A 114 1.33 -3.12 4.23
N PRO A 115 2.49 -3.51 3.63
CA PRO A 115 3.18 -4.72 4.07
C PRO A 115 3.97 -4.47 5.37
N ASP A 116 4.27 -5.56 6.11
CA ASP A 116 5.31 -5.51 7.16
C ASP A 116 6.67 -5.31 6.49
N LEU A 117 7.23 -4.11 6.61
CA LEU A 117 8.46 -3.72 5.93
C LEU A 117 9.70 -4.46 6.47
N ALA A 118 9.66 -5.00 7.67
CA ALA A 118 10.73 -5.83 8.22
C ALA A 118 10.66 -7.29 7.74
N ALA A 119 9.52 -7.71 7.19
CA ALA A 119 9.28 -9.07 6.70
C ALA A 119 9.50 -9.23 5.18
N VAL A 120 9.66 -8.13 4.44
CA VAL A 120 9.96 -8.12 2.99
C VAL A 120 11.42 -7.78 2.74
N SER A 121 11.89 -7.92 1.48
CA SER A 121 13.23 -7.49 1.14
C SER A 121 13.41 -5.98 1.29
N VAL A 122 14.66 -5.53 1.47
CA VAL A 122 14.98 -4.09 1.56
C VAL A 122 14.60 -3.36 0.26
N ASP A 123 14.71 -4.03 -0.88
CA ASP A 123 14.32 -3.49 -2.17
C ASP A 123 12.79 -3.32 -2.26
N GLU A 124 12.01 -4.30 -1.78
CA GLU A 124 10.56 -4.18 -1.71
C GLU A 124 10.14 -3.08 -0.73
N ALA A 125 10.72 -3.05 0.47
CA ALA A 125 10.47 -1.99 1.43
C ALA A 125 10.78 -0.61 0.83
N THR A 126 11.89 -0.49 0.08
CA THR A 126 12.24 0.75 -0.62
C THR A 126 11.22 1.10 -1.71
N ARG A 127 10.76 0.13 -2.50
CA ARG A 127 9.67 0.33 -3.49
C ARG A 127 8.40 0.82 -2.82
N GLN A 128 7.99 0.18 -1.73
CA GLN A 128 6.79 0.51 -0.98
C GLN A 128 6.82 1.95 -0.43
N ILE A 129 7.95 2.40 0.08
CA ILE A 129 8.11 3.74 0.66
C ILE A 129 8.30 4.81 -0.43
N CYS A 130 9.24 4.58 -1.36
CA CYS A 130 9.58 5.57 -2.38
C CYS A 130 8.44 5.79 -3.37
N ASN A 131 7.82 4.71 -3.87
CA ASN A 131 6.76 4.81 -4.88
C ASN A 131 5.45 5.32 -4.28
N ASP A 132 5.20 5.11 -2.97
CA ASP A 132 4.12 5.79 -2.25
C ASP A 132 4.26 7.31 -2.37
N ARG A 133 5.47 7.85 -2.09
CA ARG A 133 5.74 9.28 -2.25
C ARG A 133 5.63 9.75 -3.70
N VAL A 134 5.98 8.90 -4.68
CA VAL A 134 5.78 9.21 -6.10
C VAL A 134 4.29 9.31 -6.43
N ASN A 135 3.45 8.42 -5.91
CA ASN A 135 2.00 8.49 -6.10
C ASN A 135 1.43 9.82 -5.57
N TRP A 136 1.79 10.19 -4.35
CA TRP A 136 1.36 11.47 -3.75
C TRP A 136 1.84 12.67 -4.56
N ALA A 137 3.09 12.67 -5.02
CA ALA A 137 3.63 13.75 -5.86
C ALA A 137 2.89 13.86 -7.21
N ASN A 138 2.52 12.73 -7.83
CA ASN A 138 1.73 12.70 -9.06
C ASN A 138 0.31 13.26 -8.86
N TRP A 139 -0.25 13.15 -7.66
CA TRP A 139 -1.53 13.76 -7.30
C TRP A 139 -1.41 15.21 -6.83
N GLY A 140 -0.18 15.78 -6.84
CA GLY A 140 0.09 17.16 -6.42
C GLY A 140 0.05 17.36 -4.91
N ILE A 141 0.14 16.28 -4.12
CA ILE A 141 0.10 16.32 -2.65
C ILE A 141 1.53 16.18 -2.10
N PRO A 142 2.06 17.20 -1.39
CA PRO A 142 3.39 17.15 -0.80
C PRO A 142 3.40 16.22 0.42
N VAL A 143 4.24 15.18 0.42
CA VAL A 143 4.43 14.25 1.53
C VAL A 143 5.87 14.32 2.03
N ALA A 144 6.05 14.67 3.31
CA ALA A 144 7.37 14.84 3.93
C ALA A 144 7.68 13.86 5.06
N ASN A 145 6.67 13.25 5.66
CA ASN A 145 6.82 12.34 6.81
C ASN A 145 6.22 10.98 6.49
N PHE A 146 6.60 9.97 7.26
CA PHE A 146 6.23 8.58 7.04
C PHE A 146 5.85 7.88 8.36
N ALA A 147 5.01 6.84 8.32
CA ALA A 147 4.80 5.90 9.41
C ALA A 147 5.02 4.48 8.91
N TYR A 148 5.64 3.65 9.75
CA TYR A 148 5.87 2.24 9.42
C TYR A 148 4.59 1.43 9.66
N PRO A 149 4.07 0.69 8.67
CA PRO A 149 3.03 -0.31 8.91
C PRO A 149 3.41 -1.23 10.07
N PHE A 150 2.45 -1.53 10.97
CA PHE A 150 2.66 -2.35 12.17
C PHE A 150 3.76 -1.83 13.12
N ALA A 151 4.19 -0.57 12.99
CA ALA A 151 5.36 -0.01 13.66
C ALA A 151 6.64 -0.87 13.45
N SER A 152 6.67 -1.69 12.39
CA SER A 152 7.71 -2.65 12.10
C SER A 152 8.78 -2.04 11.20
N SER A 153 10.01 -1.96 11.69
CA SER A 153 11.15 -1.46 10.91
C SER A 153 12.44 -2.18 11.27
N THR A 154 13.44 -2.00 10.41
CA THR A 154 14.84 -2.36 10.64
C THR A 154 15.71 -1.15 10.32
N PRO A 155 16.98 -1.09 10.76
CA PRO A 155 17.88 0.00 10.38
C PRO A 155 18.01 0.20 8.86
N ALA A 156 17.87 -0.87 8.08
CA ALA A 156 17.87 -0.79 6.61
C ALA A 156 16.59 -0.11 6.07
N VAL A 157 15.42 -0.44 6.63
CA VAL A 157 14.14 0.18 6.28
C VAL A 157 14.10 1.65 6.71
N GLU A 158 14.64 2.00 7.88
CA GLU A 158 14.79 3.39 8.32
C GLU A 158 15.69 4.19 7.36
N THR A 159 16.77 3.55 6.90
CA THR A 159 17.66 4.14 5.87
C THR A 159 16.92 4.32 4.55
N ALA A 160 16.08 3.37 4.14
CA ALA A 160 15.25 3.47 2.95
C ALA A 160 14.27 4.66 3.07
N ALA A 161 13.57 4.83 4.19
CA ALA A 161 12.69 5.98 4.42
C ALA A 161 13.42 7.31 4.27
N LYS A 162 14.62 7.42 4.85
CA LYS A 162 15.50 8.59 4.68
C LYS A 162 15.88 8.84 3.22
N ASN A 163 16.29 7.79 2.52
CA ASN A 163 16.77 7.89 1.12
C ASN A 163 15.62 8.17 0.16
N CYS A 164 14.40 7.68 0.43
CA CYS A 164 13.18 8.05 -0.29
C CYS A 164 12.77 9.50 -0.06
N GLY A 165 13.45 10.22 0.85
CA GLY A 165 13.28 11.66 1.07
C GLY A 165 12.28 12.00 2.19
N ALA A 166 11.91 11.08 3.07
CA ALA A 166 11.18 11.43 4.28
C ALA A 166 12.02 12.37 5.18
N ASN A 167 11.37 13.26 5.91
CA ASN A 167 11.99 14.08 6.95
C ASN A 167 11.98 13.35 8.30
N SER A 168 10.94 12.56 8.55
CA SER A 168 10.85 11.67 9.71
C SER A 168 10.03 10.42 9.39
N ALA A 169 10.16 9.41 10.26
CA ALA A 169 9.32 8.24 10.24
C ALA A 169 8.94 7.82 11.67
N ARG A 170 7.68 7.37 11.88
CA ARG A 170 7.11 7.08 13.19
C ARG A 170 7.01 5.57 13.44
N GLY A 171 7.44 5.13 14.65
CA GLY A 171 7.09 3.86 15.27
C GLY A 171 5.94 4.00 16.28
N LEU A 172 5.65 2.93 17.04
CA LEU A 172 4.66 2.89 18.12
C LEU A 172 5.18 2.12 19.34
N GLY A 173 4.58 2.36 20.51
CA GLY A 173 4.80 1.56 21.70
C GLY A 173 5.99 2.00 22.58
N ASP A 174 6.69 3.06 22.21
CA ASP A 174 7.90 3.55 22.88
C ASP A 174 7.66 4.75 23.82
N VAL A 175 6.41 5.16 23.99
CA VAL A 175 5.98 6.20 24.94
C VAL A 175 5.13 5.55 26.01
N LYS A 176 5.36 5.95 27.27
CA LYS A 176 4.71 5.40 28.45
C LYS A 176 3.20 5.62 28.44
N THR A 177 2.46 4.52 28.51
CA THR A 177 1.02 4.46 28.76
C THR A 177 0.73 3.30 29.71
N ARG A 178 -0.54 3.03 30.05
CA ARG A 178 -0.87 1.80 30.79
C ARG A 178 -0.76 0.54 29.94
N PHE A 179 -0.62 0.67 28.63
CA PHE A 179 -0.50 -0.44 27.67
C PHE A 179 0.95 -0.74 27.26
N SER A 180 1.85 0.24 27.42
CA SER A 180 3.25 0.17 27.02
C SER A 180 4.20 -0.08 28.18
N CYS A 181 5.49 0.10 27.97
CA CYS A 181 6.51 -0.12 29.01
C CYS A 181 6.47 0.95 30.11
N GLY A 182 6.49 0.53 31.38
CA GLY A 182 6.49 1.43 32.54
C GLY A 182 7.75 2.32 32.66
N THR A 183 8.84 1.96 31.96
CA THR A 183 10.12 2.69 31.94
C THR A 183 10.32 3.55 30.71
N CYS A 184 9.39 3.53 29.74
CA CYS A 184 9.44 4.38 28.57
C CYS A 184 9.34 5.87 28.95
N PRO A 185 9.86 6.77 28.09
CA PRO A 185 9.65 8.20 28.26
C PRO A 185 8.15 8.54 28.12
N VAL A 186 7.71 9.62 28.75
CA VAL A 186 6.32 10.10 28.70
C VAL A 186 5.98 10.86 27.40
N GLY A 187 6.91 10.93 26.47
CA GLY A 187 6.76 11.56 25.15
C GLY A 187 8.11 11.69 24.47
N GLU A 188 8.09 11.93 23.18
CA GLU A 188 9.28 12.13 22.36
C GLU A 188 9.94 13.50 22.65
N THR A 189 11.22 13.61 22.37
CA THR A 189 11.95 14.89 22.45
C THR A 189 11.69 15.76 21.21
N VAL A 190 11.88 17.08 21.35
CA VAL A 190 11.82 17.99 20.20
C VAL A 190 13.13 18.79 20.14
N PRO A 191 13.96 18.59 19.11
CA PRO A 191 13.81 17.62 18.02
C PRO A 191 13.91 16.16 18.50
N PRO A 192 13.35 15.19 17.75
CA PRO A 192 13.45 13.77 18.09
C PRO A 192 14.90 13.29 18.01
N ALA A 193 15.28 12.41 18.95
CA ALA A 193 16.63 11.84 18.97
C ALA A 193 16.89 10.88 17.80
N ALA A 194 15.84 10.18 17.35
CA ALA A 194 15.87 9.27 16.20
C ALA A 194 14.77 9.69 15.20
N PRO A 195 15.04 10.63 14.29
CA PRO A 195 13.99 11.18 13.41
C PRO A 195 13.38 10.14 12.46
N TYR A 196 14.08 9.04 12.18
CA TYR A 196 13.56 7.95 11.34
C TYR A 196 12.96 6.78 12.14
N TYR A 197 12.78 6.96 13.46
CA TYR A 197 11.97 6.12 14.33
C TYR A 197 11.50 6.96 15.52
N THR A 198 10.62 7.93 15.26
CA THR A 198 10.08 8.78 16.32
C THR A 198 9.16 7.99 17.21
N ALA A 199 9.31 8.16 18.53
CA ALA A 199 8.53 7.44 19.53
C ALA A 199 7.09 7.97 19.60
N ALA A 200 6.16 7.04 19.79
CA ALA A 200 4.73 7.31 20.00
C ALA A 200 4.15 6.32 21.02
N PRO A 201 3.03 6.63 21.67
CA PRO A 201 2.25 5.64 22.41
C PRO A 201 1.85 4.44 21.54
N ASP A 202 1.33 3.39 22.19
CA ASP A 202 0.60 2.36 21.47
C ASP A 202 -0.56 2.96 20.69
N GLN A 203 -1.00 2.27 19.64
CA GLN A 203 -2.19 2.67 18.89
C GLN A 203 -3.43 2.74 19.80
N VAL A 204 -4.27 3.74 19.56
CA VAL A 204 -5.52 3.89 20.31
C VAL A 204 -6.54 2.88 19.79
N ASP A 205 -7.11 2.10 20.70
CA ASP A 205 -8.13 1.09 20.41
C ASP A 205 -9.33 1.19 21.37
N SER A 206 -10.29 0.28 21.27
CA SER A 206 -11.53 0.26 22.07
C SER A 206 -11.31 0.02 23.57
N THR A 207 -10.11 -0.33 24.00
CA THR A 207 -9.76 -0.50 25.43
C THR A 207 -9.29 0.81 26.06
N TRP A 208 -8.99 1.83 25.23
CA TRP A 208 -8.62 3.14 25.71
C TRP A 208 -9.84 3.93 26.21
N THR A 209 -9.71 4.52 27.38
CA THR A 209 -10.69 5.44 27.96
C THR A 209 -10.29 6.89 27.70
N LEU A 210 -11.22 7.83 27.91
CA LEU A 210 -10.90 9.25 27.89
C LEU A 210 -9.73 9.57 28.84
N ALA A 211 -9.74 8.99 30.05
CA ALA A 211 -8.67 9.20 31.03
C ALA A 211 -7.29 8.70 30.55
N ASP A 212 -7.22 7.67 29.72
CA ASP A 212 -5.93 7.20 29.15
C ASP A 212 -5.36 8.21 28.17
N LEU A 213 -6.21 8.79 27.29
CA LEU A 213 -5.83 9.86 26.38
C LEU A 213 -5.36 11.11 27.15
N GLU A 214 -6.14 11.55 28.14
CA GLU A 214 -5.80 12.68 29.00
C GLU A 214 -4.49 12.44 29.77
N ASN A 215 -4.29 11.24 30.31
CA ASN A 215 -3.06 10.86 31.03
C ASN A 215 -1.83 10.90 30.13
N SER A 216 -1.95 10.51 28.85
CA SER A 216 -0.84 10.61 27.91
C SER A 216 -0.34 12.05 27.75
N VAL A 217 -1.23 13.02 27.79
CA VAL A 217 -0.90 14.45 27.71
C VAL A 217 -0.41 14.98 29.05
N THR A 218 -1.11 14.71 30.16
CA THR A 218 -0.77 15.28 31.48
C THR A 218 0.58 14.79 32.01
N GLN A 219 0.96 13.53 31.71
CA GLN A 219 2.30 13.03 32.02
C GLN A 219 3.40 13.78 31.25
N ALA A 220 3.13 14.11 29.98
CA ALA A 220 4.03 14.91 29.16
C ALA A 220 4.14 16.36 29.66
N GLU A 221 3.01 16.97 30.09
CA GLU A 221 2.97 18.30 30.69
C GLU A 221 3.75 18.40 32.01
N ALA A 222 3.74 17.32 32.80
CA ALA A 222 4.48 17.27 34.06
C ALA A 222 6.00 17.25 33.86
N LYS A 223 6.50 17.00 32.62
CA LYS A 223 7.92 17.01 32.32
C LYS A 223 8.44 18.44 32.17
N LYS A 224 9.54 18.75 32.86
CA LYS A 224 10.23 20.05 32.70
C LYS A 224 10.62 20.19 31.21
N ASN A 225 10.23 21.25 30.57
CA ASN A 225 10.41 21.53 29.12
C ASN A 225 9.41 20.82 28.19
N GLY A 226 8.38 20.15 28.72
CA GLY A 226 7.39 19.45 27.93
C GLY A 226 7.94 18.25 27.15
N SER A 227 7.12 17.68 26.31
CA SER A 227 7.50 16.65 25.35
C SER A 227 6.45 16.54 24.23
N TRP A 228 6.74 15.73 23.22
CA TRP A 228 5.86 15.51 22.09
C TRP A 228 5.13 14.17 22.23
N VAL A 229 3.80 14.19 22.15
CA VAL A 229 2.92 13.00 22.20
C VAL A 229 2.22 12.87 20.84
N GLN A 230 2.44 11.74 20.15
CA GLN A 230 1.80 11.40 18.88
C GLN A 230 0.72 10.34 19.15
N LEU A 231 -0.55 10.72 19.22
CA LEU A 231 -1.66 9.79 19.44
C LEU A 231 -2.14 9.23 18.10
N THR A 232 -2.13 7.91 17.95
CA THR A 232 -2.40 7.22 16.68
C THR A 232 -3.76 6.54 16.69
N PHE A 233 -4.59 6.91 15.71
CA PHE A 233 -5.95 6.43 15.49
C PHE A 233 -6.05 5.71 14.13
N HIS A 234 -6.81 4.60 14.08
CA HIS A 234 -7.08 3.89 12.83
C HIS A 234 -8.55 4.05 12.43
N HIS A 235 -9.48 3.55 13.28
CA HIS A 235 -10.91 3.71 13.04
C HIS A 235 -11.55 4.57 14.13
N ILE A 236 -12.45 5.47 13.71
CA ILE A 236 -13.25 6.28 14.64
C ILE A 236 -14.71 5.95 14.39
N CYS A 237 -15.17 4.90 15.02
CA CYS A 237 -16.51 4.34 14.87
C CYS A 237 -16.92 3.57 16.13
N THR A 238 -18.18 3.15 16.21
CA THR A 238 -18.68 2.35 17.34
C THR A 238 -19.06 0.96 16.86
N GLY A 239 -18.79 -0.07 17.66
CA GLY A 239 -19.16 -1.46 17.39
C GLY A 239 -20.66 -1.73 17.23
N ALA A 240 -21.53 -0.73 17.48
CA ALA A 240 -22.96 -0.81 17.16
C ALA A 240 -23.24 -0.67 15.65
N VAL A 241 -22.25 -0.20 14.87
CA VAL A 241 -22.32 -0.17 13.42
C VAL A 241 -21.68 -1.46 12.94
N THR A 242 -22.46 -2.33 12.27
CA THR A 242 -21.92 -3.51 11.58
C THR A 242 -20.80 -3.04 10.65
N GLY A 243 -19.55 -3.43 10.95
CA GLY A 243 -18.39 -3.05 10.14
C GLY A 243 -17.46 -2.01 10.74
N CYS A 244 -17.45 -1.80 12.06
CA CYS A 244 -16.39 -1.04 12.74
C CYS A 244 -15.22 -1.98 13.09
N PRO A 245 -14.14 -2.00 12.30
CA PRO A 245 -13.01 -2.89 12.54
C PRO A 245 -12.16 -2.44 13.72
N ALA A 246 -11.35 -3.34 14.25
CA ALA A 246 -10.29 -2.98 15.21
C ALA A 246 -8.98 -2.67 14.46
N PRO A 247 -8.12 -1.77 15.00
CA PRO A 247 -8.30 -1.00 16.23
C PRO A 247 -9.21 0.22 16.03
N SER A 248 -10.15 0.43 16.91
CA SER A 248 -11.14 1.51 16.81
C SER A 248 -11.40 2.21 18.14
N ILE A 249 -11.77 3.49 18.11
CA ILE A 249 -12.23 4.23 19.26
C ILE A 249 -13.60 4.87 18.98
N SER A 250 -14.40 5.03 20.05
CA SER A 250 -15.70 5.72 19.96
C SER A 250 -15.53 7.19 19.54
N PRO A 251 -16.31 7.70 18.56
CA PRO A 251 -16.37 9.13 18.24
C PRO A 251 -16.63 10.00 19.46
N THR A 252 -17.48 9.55 20.39
CA THR A 252 -17.77 10.29 21.61
C THR A 252 -16.53 10.49 22.49
N ILE A 253 -15.70 9.45 22.66
CA ILE A 253 -14.45 9.57 23.44
C ILE A 253 -13.46 10.49 22.70
N PHE A 254 -13.35 10.36 21.39
CA PHE A 254 -12.52 11.23 20.58
C PHE A 254 -12.91 12.70 20.72
N ASP A 255 -14.19 13.02 20.54
CA ASP A 255 -14.72 14.38 20.64
C ASP A 255 -14.52 14.96 22.05
N GLN A 256 -14.79 14.18 23.11
CA GLN A 256 -14.54 14.57 24.49
C GLN A 256 -13.07 14.89 24.75
N PHE A 257 -12.16 14.10 24.20
CA PHE A 257 -10.73 14.35 24.31
C PHE A 257 -10.30 15.63 23.59
N VAL A 258 -10.82 15.87 22.38
CA VAL A 258 -10.58 17.11 21.63
C VAL A 258 -11.09 18.32 22.39
N ASP A 259 -12.29 18.24 22.99
CA ASP A 259 -12.87 19.30 23.82
C ASP A 259 -12.06 19.58 25.09
N TRP A 260 -11.58 18.52 25.74
CA TRP A 260 -10.70 18.64 26.91
C TRP A 260 -9.36 19.27 26.56
N LEU A 261 -8.82 18.97 25.38
CA LEU A 261 -7.52 19.47 24.91
C LEU A 261 -7.58 20.93 24.44
N ALA A 262 -8.70 21.39 23.89
CA ALA A 262 -8.85 22.70 23.26
C ALA A 262 -8.43 23.88 24.18
N PRO A 263 -8.83 23.97 25.45
CA PRO A 263 -8.43 25.09 26.32
C PRO A 263 -6.98 25.00 26.80
N ARG A 264 -6.29 23.87 26.65
CA ARG A 264 -4.96 23.63 27.25
C ARG A 264 -3.84 24.46 26.65
N ALA A 265 -4.02 24.97 25.43
CA ALA A 265 -3.08 25.92 24.85
C ALA A 265 -2.95 27.19 25.70
N ALA A 266 -4.06 27.69 26.22
CA ALA A 266 -4.09 28.87 27.06
C ALA A 266 -3.74 28.57 28.55
N SER A 267 -4.19 27.42 29.09
CA SER A 267 -4.02 27.08 30.50
C SER A 267 -2.68 26.42 30.83
N ASN A 268 -2.14 25.60 29.94
CA ASN A 268 -0.97 24.74 30.17
C ASN A 268 0.16 24.96 29.17
N GLY A 269 -0.06 25.75 28.12
CA GLY A 269 0.89 25.91 27.02
C GLY A 269 1.02 24.65 26.14
N THR A 270 0.06 23.71 26.22
CA THR A 270 0.00 22.51 25.40
C THR A 270 -0.61 22.85 24.05
N VAL A 271 0.12 22.60 22.97
CA VAL A 271 -0.32 22.97 21.62
C VAL A 271 -0.51 21.74 20.74
N VAL A 272 -1.50 21.80 19.85
CA VAL A 272 -1.70 20.79 18.81
C VAL A 272 -0.93 21.21 17.56
N LYS A 273 -0.11 20.30 17.01
CA LYS A 273 0.66 20.51 15.78
C LYS A 273 0.64 19.24 14.92
N THR A 274 0.68 19.41 13.61
CA THR A 274 0.97 18.30 12.70
C THR A 274 2.42 17.81 12.90
N VAL A 275 2.70 16.56 12.51
CA VAL A 275 4.05 16.00 12.57
C VAL A 275 5.03 16.88 11.79
N GLY A 276 4.66 17.30 10.58
CA GLY A 276 5.49 18.17 9.77
C GLY A 276 5.79 19.53 10.41
N ALA A 277 4.84 20.08 11.16
CA ALA A 277 5.06 21.33 11.91
C ALA A 277 6.01 21.15 13.12
N VAL A 278 6.14 19.94 13.65
CA VAL A 278 7.10 19.61 14.72
C VAL A 278 8.48 19.30 14.15
N ILE A 279 8.56 18.47 13.12
CA ILE A 279 9.80 18.03 12.49
C ILE A 279 10.47 19.16 11.69
N GLY A 280 9.65 19.94 10.99
CA GLY A 280 10.16 20.98 10.09
C GLY A 280 10.84 20.43 8.84
N GLY A 281 11.49 21.31 8.11
CA GLY A 281 12.15 21.00 6.85
C GLY A 281 11.22 21.06 5.64
N ALA A 282 11.81 21.31 4.47
CA ALA A 282 11.07 21.33 3.22
C ALA A 282 10.74 19.91 2.75
N THR A 283 9.64 19.76 2.02
CA THR A 283 9.35 18.52 1.30
C THR A 283 10.43 18.30 0.24
N LYS A 284 11.12 17.15 0.32
CA LYS A 284 12.14 16.77 -0.65
C LYS A 284 11.48 16.18 -1.90
N PRO A 285 12.12 16.25 -3.08
CA PRO A 285 11.62 15.59 -4.28
C PRO A 285 11.32 14.09 -4.04
N ALA A 286 10.25 13.58 -4.65
CA ALA A 286 9.98 12.16 -4.65
C ALA A 286 11.01 11.43 -5.52
N VAL A 287 11.52 10.31 -5.02
CA VAL A 287 12.49 9.45 -5.71
C VAL A 287 11.83 8.09 -5.92
N PRO A 288 11.78 7.54 -7.15
CA PRO A 288 11.24 6.20 -7.36
C PRO A 288 12.10 5.13 -6.69
N GLY A 289 11.46 4.06 -6.27
CA GLY A 289 12.15 2.88 -5.74
C GLY A 289 12.89 2.08 -6.82
N PRO A 290 13.70 1.09 -6.42
CA PRO A 290 14.45 0.26 -7.35
C PRO A 290 13.51 -0.53 -8.28
N VAL A 291 13.83 -0.56 -9.57
CA VAL A 291 13.06 -1.32 -10.56
C VAL A 291 13.46 -2.80 -10.47
N ALA A 292 12.47 -3.69 -10.34
CA ALA A 292 12.70 -5.13 -10.48
C ALA A 292 12.79 -5.45 -11.98
N PRO A 293 13.93 -5.98 -12.48
CA PRO A 293 14.07 -6.29 -13.91
C PRO A 293 13.20 -7.50 -14.29
N PRO A 294 12.71 -7.59 -15.54
CA PRO A 294 12.07 -8.79 -16.05
C PRO A 294 13.07 -9.95 -16.08
N ALA A 295 12.55 -11.19 -16.01
CA ALA A 295 13.38 -12.38 -16.20
C ALA A 295 14.02 -12.39 -17.59
N ALA A 296 15.22 -12.95 -17.69
CA ALA A 296 15.88 -13.14 -18.98
C ALA A 296 15.03 -14.02 -19.90
N PRO A 297 15.08 -13.82 -21.23
CA PRO A 297 14.36 -14.66 -22.18
C PRO A 297 14.66 -16.15 -21.98
N GLY A 298 13.61 -16.99 -21.94
CA GLY A 298 13.72 -18.45 -21.73
C GLY A 298 13.94 -18.89 -20.27
N VAL A 299 14.04 -17.94 -19.34
CA VAL A 299 14.12 -18.23 -17.89
C VAL A 299 12.72 -18.17 -17.28
N ASN A 300 12.38 -19.14 -16.42
CA ASN A 300 11.14 -19.08 -15.65
C ASN A 300 11.15 -17.87 -14.70
N ALA A 301 10.19 -16.97 -14.88
CA ALA A 301 10.08 -15.74 -14.09
C ALA A 301 9.47 -15.97 -12.69
N ILE A 302 8.86 -17.13 -12.45
CA ILE A 302 8.24 -17.48 -11.17
C ILE A 302 9.32 -17.79 -10.14
N LYS A 303 9.22 -17.18 -8.97
CA LYS A 303 10.04 -17.52 -7.81
C LYS A 303 9.41 -18.67 -7.04
N ASN A 304 10.24 -19.60 -6.55
CA ASN A 304 9.79 -20.79 -5.83
C ASN A 304 8.74 -21.59 -6.64
N PRO A 305 9.00 -21.92 -7.93
CA PRO A 305 7.99 -22.44 -8.85
C PRO A 305 7.40 -23.79 -8.42
N SER A 306 8.19 -24.65 -7.78
CA SER A 306 7.78 -25.97 -7.26
C SER A 306 7.42 -25.92 -5.75
N MET A 307 7.19 -24.74 -5.19
CA MET A 307 6.63 -24.53 -3.84
C MET A 307 7.40 -25.17 -2.69
N GLU A 308 8.73 -25.37 -2.83
CA GLU A 308 9.55 -26.09 -1.84
C GLU A 308 9.98 -25.26 -0.62
N THR A 309 9.91 -23.93 -0.69
CA THR A 309 10.21 -23.05 0.43
C THR A 309 8.95 -22.40 0.97
N PHE A 310 8.85 -22.26 2.31
CA PHE A 310 7.64 -21.80 2.98
C PHE A 310 7.87 -20.51 3.77
N ASN A 311 6.83 -19.70 3.83
CA ASN A 311 6.73 -18.58 4.75
C ASN A 311 6.25 -19.10 6.11
N ALA A 312 7.09 -19.00 7.13
CA ALA A 312 6.78 -19.51 8.47
C ALA A 312 5.58 -18.81 9.15
N ALA A 313 5.26 -17.59 8.74
CA ALA A 313 4.14 -16.83 9.30
C ALA A 313 2.79 -17.27 8.73
N THR A 314 2.74 -17.62 7.45
CA THR A 314 1.48 -17.98 6.76
C THR A 314 1.32 -19.49 6.57
N GLY A 315 2.39 -20.27 6.65
CA GLY A 315 2.41 -21.69 6.28
C GLY A 315 2.24 -21.96 4.78
N LEU A 316 2.14 -20.92 3.94
CA LEU A 316 2.06 -21.02 2.49
C LEU A 316 3.47 -21.02 1.86
N PRO A 317 3.62 -21.48 0.62
CA PRO A 317 4.88 -21.34 -0.09
C PRO A 317 5.33 -19.87 -0.14
N GLN A 318 6.64 -19.66 0.03
CA GLN A 318 7.22 -18.34 -0.10
C GLN A 318 6.94 -17.77 -1.49
N CYS A 319 6.62 -16.49 -1.57
CA CYS A 319 6.20 -15.82 -2.79
C CYS A 319 4.79 -16.16 -3.31
N TYR A 320 3.97 -16.82 -2.52
CA TYR A 320 2.58 -17.09 -2.91
C TYR A 320 1.57 -16.44 -1.95
N LEU A 321 0.42 -16.11 -2.52
CA LEU A 321 -0.70 -15.47 -1.84
C LEU A 321 -1.98 -16.27 -2.08
N ALA A 322 -2.67 -16.61 -0.99
CA ALA A 322 -4.02 -17.14 -1.03
C ALA A 322 -5.01 -16.02 -1.38
N GLY A 323 -5.88 -16.22 -2.33
CA GLY A 323 -6.84 -15.23 -2.77
C GLY A 323 -8.16 -15.83 -3.23
N GLY A 324 -9.15 -14.96 -3.40
CA GLY A 324 -10.49 -15.34 -3.85
C GLY A 324 -11.49 -14.21 -3.61
N TYR A 325 -12.74 -14.46 -3.94
CA TYR A 325 -13.86 -13.55 -3.66
C TYR A 325 -15.17 -14.32 -3.60
N GLY A 326 -16.23 -13.65 -3.17
CA GLY A 326 -17.57 -14.22 -3.10
C GLY A 326 -17.85 -14.98 -1.81
N THR A 327 -18.91 -15.77 -1.83
CA THR A 327 -19.41 -16.54 -0.68
C THR A 327 -19.02 -18.00 -0.82
N ASN A 328 -17.90 -18.38 -0.22
CA ASN A 328 -17.35 -19.73 -0.20
C ASN A 328 -16.41 -19.86 1.01
N THR A 329 -16.01 -21.10 1.34
CA THR A 329 -15.10 -21.39 2.45
C THR A 329 -13.85 -22.09 1.88
N PRO A 330 -12.79 -21.34 1.53
CA PRO A 330 -11.55 -21.90 1.03
C PRO A 330 -10.60 -22.28 2.16
N SER A 331 -9.77 -23.27 1.92
CA SER A 331 -8.61 -23.61 2.76
C SER A 331 -7.45 -24.09 1.89
N TRP A 332 -6.23 -23.75 2.31
CA TRP A 332 -5.01 -24.16 1.61
C TRP A 332 -4.18 -25.02 2.55
N ALA A 333 -3.68 -26.12 2.04
CA ALA A 333 -2.84 -27.04 2.80
C ALA A 333 -1.66 -27.52 1.94
N VAL A 334 -0.47 -27.54 2.54
CA VAL A 334 0.71 -28.18 1.94
C VAL A 334 0.47 -29.69 1.93
N THR A 335 0.83 -30.32 0.82
CA THR A 335 0.75 -31.77 0.61
C THR A 335 2.05 -32.31 0.04
N THR A 336 2.37 -33.57 0.36
CA THR A 336 3.50 -34.30 -0.24
C THR A 336 3.13 -34.99 -1.56
N ASP A 337 1.87 -34.87 -1.99
CA ASP A 337 1.44 -35.33 -3.32
C ASP A 337 1.81 -34.27 -4.36
N ALA A 338 3.14 -34.14 -4.63
CA ALA A 338 3.73 -33.14 -5.50
C ALA A 338 3.92 -33.69 -6.92
N HIS A 339 3.97 -32.80 -7.93
CA HIS A 339 4.35 -33.13 -9.29
C HIS A 339 5.87 -33.25 -9.41
N THR A 340 6.62 -32.26 -8.88
CA THR A 340 8.06 -32.36 -8.68
C THR A 340 8.44 -31.98 -7.26
N GLY A 341 9.68 -32.30 -6.85
CA GLY A 341 10.14 -32.01 -5.50
C GLY A 341 9.41 -32.84 -4.44
N THR A 342 9.05 -32.20 -3.32
CA THR A 342 8.46 -32.86 -2.15
C THR A 342 7.13 -32.24 -1.72
N ASN A 343 6.80 -31.06 -2.22
CA ASN A 343 5.66 -30.29 -1.74
C ASN A 343 4.84 -29.72 -2.90
N ALA A 344 3.53 -29.68 -2.69
CA ALA A 344 2.55 -28.99 -3.51
C ALA A 344 1.54 -28.31 -2.58
N VAL A 345 0.60 -27.55 -3.13
CA VAL A 345 -0.48 -26.94 -2.33
C VAL A 345 -1.82 -27.42 -2.82
N THR A 346 -2.66 -27.90 -1.88
CA THR A 346 -4.06 -28.23 -2.15
C THR A 346 -4.97 -27.13 -1.62
N LEU A 347 -5.70 -26.49 -2.52
CA LEU A 347 -6.87 -25.67 -2.23
C LEU A 347 -8.08 -26.58 -2.11
N THR A 348 -8.85 -26.45 -1.02
CA THR A 348 -10.17 -27.05 -0.85
C THR A 348 -11.20 -25.94 -0.71
N VAL A 349 -12.27 -26.00 -1.49
CA VAL A 349 -13.42 -25.09 -1.39
C VAL A 349 -14.63 -25.85 -0.92
N THR A 350 -15.29 -25.33 0.11
CA THR A 350 -16.56 -25.83 0.65
C THR A 350 -17.57 -24.71 0.79
N ASN A 351 -18.83 -25.04 0.99
CA ASN A 351 -19.92 -24.06 1.15
C ASN A 351 -19.97 -23.02 0.02
N TYR A 352 -19.64 -23.44 -1.20
CA TYR A 352 -19.61 -22.56 -2.35
C TYR A 352 -21.00 -22.07 -2.72
N THR A 353 -21.18 -20.77 -2.79
CA THR A 353 -22.37 -20.10 -3.33
C THR A 353 -22.01 -19.29 -4.58
N ASP A 354 -20.95 -18.50 -4.52
CA ASP A 354 -20.42 -17.69 -5.62
C ASP A 354 -18.92 -17.37 -5.45
N GLY A 355 -18.35 -16.71 -6.44
CA GLY A 355 -16.95 -16.27 -6.41
C GLY A 355 -15.95 -17.36 -6.80
N ASP A 356 -14.73 -17.24 -6.32
CA ASP A 356 -13.65 -18.21 -6.55
C ASP A 356 -12.65 -18.24 -5.38
N ALA A 357 -11.76 -19.25 -5.41
CA ALA A 357 -10.54 -19.27 -4.60
C ALA A 357 -9.35 -19.73 -5.46
N LYS A 358 -8.14 -19.24 -5.14
CA LYS A 358 -6.92 -19.47 -5.90
C LYS A 358 -5.67 -19.30 -5.06
N LEU A 359 -4.53 -19.80 -5.53
CA LEU A 359 -3.19 -19.47 -5.07
C LEU A 359 -2.44 -18.79 -6.23
N VAL A 360 -1.82 -17.64 -5.96
CA VAL A 360 -1.14 -16.84 -6.99
C VAL A 360 0.22 -16.37 -6.50
N PRO A 361 1.22 -16.09 -7.37
CA PRO A 361 2.39 -15.33 -6.98
C PRO A 361 2.01 -14.01 -6.29
N GLY A 362 2.79 -13.61 -5.30
CA GLY A 362 2.51 -12.44 -4.46
C GLY A 362 2.19 -11.18 -5.26
N LEU A 363 1.22 -10.41 -4.79
CA LEU A 363 0.82 -9.14 -5.40
C LEU A 363 1.65 -7.97 -4.84
N ASP A 364 2.96 -8.07 -4.95
CA ASP A 364 3.94 -7.11 -4.43
C ASP A 364 4.49 -6.17 -5.52
N LEU A 365 5.51 -5.38 -5.19
CA LEU A 365 6.10 -4.41 -6.14
C LEU A 365 7.34 -4.97 -6.87
N GLY A 366 7.66 -6.25 -6.73
CA GLY A 366 8.71 -6.90 -7.50
C GLY A 366 9.56 -7.93 -6.75
N ASP A 367 9.24 -8.25 -5.50
CA ASP A 367 9.91 -9.35 -4.79
C ASP A 367 9.49 -10.71 -5.31
N CYS A 368 8.20 -10.91 -5.52
CA CYS A 368 7.60 -12.17 -5.91
C CYS A 368 6.90 -12.10 -7.26
N ALA A 369 6.17 -11.02 -7.51
CA ALA A 369 5.47 -10.83 -8.78
C ALA A 369 6.43 -10.68 -9.96
N PRO A 370 6.31 -11.51 -11.01
CA PRO A 370 7.16 -11.41 -12.18
C PRO A 370 6.93 -10.09 -12.94
N THR A 371 8.02 -9.36 -13.16
CA THR A 371 8.03 -8.13 -13.95
C THR A 371 7.86 -8.46 -15.43
N VAL A 372 7.09 -7.63 -16.14
CA VAL A 372 6.75 -7.82 -17.56
C VAL A 372 7.04 -6.57 -18.38
N THR A 373 7.09 -6.76 -19.71
CA THR A 373 7.17 -5.68 -20.68
C THR A 373 5.80 -5.51 -21.36
N PRO A 374 5.19 -4.31 -21.35
CA PRO A 374 3.94 -4.04 -22.04
C PRO A 374 4.00 -4.44 -23.52
N GLY A 375 2.92 -5.00 -24.04
CA GLY A 375 2.80 -5.46 -25.43
C GLY A 375 3.44 -6.81 -25.73
N GLN A 376 4.26 -7.36 -24.83
CA GLN A 376 4.80 -8.72 -24.98
C GLN A 376 3.76 -9.77 -24.57
N THR A 377 3.92 -10.99 -25.09
CA THR A 377 3.15 -12.15 -24.67
C THR A 377 4.03 -13.12 -23.90
N TYR A 378 3.43 -13.86 -22.99
CA TYR A 378 4.12 -14.83 -22.15
C TYR A 378 3.41 -16.17 -22.22
N THR A 379 4.19 -17.26 -22.20
CA THR A 379 3.65 -18.59 -21.95
C THR A 379 3.66 -18.83 -20.45
N ILE A 380 2.47 -19.03 -19.89
CA ILE A 380 2.28 -19.40 -18.49
C ILE A 380 1.84 -20.85 -18.39
N GLY A 381 2.20 -21.52 -17.31
CA GLY A 381 1.84 -22.90 -17.05
C GLY A 381 1.80 -23.23 -15.56
N GLU A 382 1.01 -24.24 -15.22
CA GLU A 382 0.87 -24.76 -13.86
C GLU A 382 0.46 -26.24 -13.95
N TRP A 383 1.10 -27.09 -13.16
CA TRP A 383 0.69 -28.48 -13.04
C TRP A 383 -0.38 -28.63 -11.98
N TYR A 384 -1.43 -29.38 -12.25
CA TYR A 384 -2.56 -29.47 -11.37
C TYR A 384 -3.23 -30.84 -11.34
N LYS A 385 -3.90 -31.15 -10.22
CA LYS A 385 -4.97 -32.14 -10.08
C LYS A 385 -6.21 -31.43 -9.55
N SER A 386 -7.40 -31.77 -10.06
CA SER A 386 -8.62 -31.11 -9.63
C SER A 386 -9.83 -32.01 -9.72
N THR A 387 -10.75 -31.86 -8.77
CA THR A 387 -12.07 -32.54 -8.78
C THR A 387 -13.13 -31.77 -9.55
N ALA A 388 -12.83 -30.53 -9.98
CA ALA A 388 -13.70 -29.67 -10.76
C ALA A 388 -12.93 -29.00 -11.91
N VAL A 389 -13.65 -28.40 -12.85
CA VAL A 389 -13.04 -27.54 -13.88
C VAL A 389 -12.35 -26.36 -13.26
N THR A 390 -11.25 -25.92 -13.86
CA THR A 390 -10.43 -24.81 -13.39
C THR A 390 -10.01 -23.93 -14.57
N GLN A 391 -9.58 -22.69 -14.29
CA GLN A 391 -9.02 -21.78 -15.30
C GLN A 391 -8.00 -20.86 -14.65
N PHE A 392 -7.07 -20.32 -15.43
CA PHE A 392 -6.23 -19.23 -14.94
C PHE A 392 -7.06 -17.97 -14.75
N ALA A 393 -6.86 -17.30 -13.63
CA ALA A 393 -7.16 -15.88 -13.45
C ALA A 393 -5.85 -15.09 -13.50
N LEU A 394 -5.78 -14.07 -14.36
CA LEU A 394 -4.60 -13.25 -14.56
C LEU A 394 -4.83 -11.83 -14.06
N PHE A 395 -3.79 -11.28 -13.44
CA PHE A 395 -3.75 -9.93 -12.90
C PHE A 395 -2.54 -9.18 -13.44
N TYR A 396 -2.64 -7.86 -13.56
CA TYR A 396 -1.51 -7.01 -13.89
C TYR A 396 -1.36 -5.87 -12.89
N ARG A 397 -0.13 -5.42 -12.68
CA ARG A 397 0.21 -4.28 -11.83
C ARG A 397 0.41 -3.03 -12.67
N THR A 398 -0.24 -1.93 -12.30
CA THR A 398 -0.08 -0.61 -12.89
C THR A 398 1.21 0.08 -12.40
N PRO A 399 1.68 1.17 -13.03
CA PRO A 399 2.88 1.90 -12.60
C PRO A 399 2.81 2.47 -11.19
N ASN A 400 1.60 2.79 -10.70
CA ASN A 400 1.36 3.27 -9.34
C ASN A 400 1.25 2.15 -8.29
N GLY A 401 1.55 0.90 -8.67
CA GLY A 401 1.60 -0.25 -7.77
C GLY A 401 0.27 -0.96 -7.55
N LEU A 402 -0.83 -0.54 -8.20
CA LEU A 402 -2.14 -1.15 -8.04
C LEU A 402 -2.28 -2.39 -8.92
N TRP A 403 -2.90 -3.44 -8.37
CA TRP A 403 -3.20 -4.66 -9.07
C TRP A 403 -4.63 -4.66 -9.59
N ASN A 404 -4.80 -5.09 -10.85
CA ASN A 404 -6.10 -5.18 -11.51
C ASN A 404 -6.27 -6.58 -12.11
N TYR A 405 -7.51 -7.06 -12.11
CA TYR A 405 -7.86 -8.22 -12.92
C TYR A 405 -7.61 -7.89 -14.40
N TRP A 406 -7.04 -8.86 -15.12
CA TRP A 406 -6.75 -8.69 -16.54
C TRP A 406 -7.69 -9.53 -17.41
N THR A 407 -7.59 -10.86 -17.27
CA THR A 407 -8.33 -11.82 -18.08
C THR A 407 -8.30 -13.20 -17.44
N SER A 408 -9.09 -14.12 -17.98
CA SER A 408 -9.03 -15.55 -17.65
C SER A 408 -8.72 -16.39 -18.88
N SER A 409 -8.17 -17.59 -18.68
CA SER A 409 -8.02 -18.59 -19.72
C SER A 409 -9.35 -19.26 -20.08
N PRO A 410 -9.44 -20.02 -21.17
CA PRO A 410 -10.41 -21.10 -21.30
C PRO A 410 -10.34 -22.07 -20.11
N TRP A 411 -11.42 -22.86 -19.93
CA TRP A 411 -11.50 -23.85 -18.87
C TRP A 411 -10.63 -25.07 -19.14
N PHE A 412 -9.98 -25.58 -18.10
CA PHE A 412 -9.32 -26.87 -18.08
C PHE A 412 -10.21 -27.91 -17.39
N ALA A 413 -10.19 -29.12 -17.89
CA ALA A 413 -10.98 -30.23 -17.34
C ALA A 413 -10.52 -30.62 -15.93
N ALA A 414 -11.42 -31.16 -15.13
CA ALA A 414 -11.05 -31.88 -13.90
C ALA A 414 -10.09 -33.04 -14.25
N SER A 415 -9.06 -33.24 -13.43
CA SER A 415 -8.09 -34.31 -13.60
C SER A 415 -7.72 -34.96 -12.29
N PRO A 416 -7.87 -36.28 -12.13
CA PRO A 416 -7.48 -37.01 -10.93
C PRO A 416 -5.95 -37.23 -10.83
N SER A 417 -5.22 -37.03 -11.91
CA SER A 417 -3.75 -37.08 -12.00
C SER A 417 -3.20 -35.73 -12.44
N TYR A 418 -1.92 -35.51 -12.21
CA TYR A 418 -1.30 -34.26 -12.66
C TYR A 418 -1.45 -34.08 -14.16
N ALA A 419 -1.99 -32.95 -14.55
CA ALA A 419 -2.11 -32.45 -15.92
C ALA A 419 -1.52 -31.04 -15.98
N GLN A 420 -1.05 -30.63 -17.13
CA GLN A 420 -0.48 -29.30 -17.30
C GLN A 420 -1.53 -28.34 -17.90
N ALA A 421 -1.89 -27.29 -17.18
CA ALA A 421 -2.57 -26.13 -17.72
C ALA A 421 -1.54 -25.21 -18.37
N THR A 422 -1.82 -24.73 -19.59
CA THR A 422 -0.91 -23.83 -20.33
C THR A 422 -1.71 -22.74 -21.04
N LEU A 423 -1.21 -21.52 -21.05
CA LEU A 423 -1.78 -20.41 -21.80
C LEU A 423 -0.68 -19.52 -22.36
N VAL A 424 -0.81 -19.13 -23.63
CA VAL A 424 -0.11 -17.94 -24.14
C VAL A 424 -0.98 -16.74 -23.86
N THR A 425 -0.48 -15.81 -23.06
CA THR A 425 -1.26 -14.64 -22.65
C THR A 425 -1.60 -13.75 -23.85
N PRO A 426 -2.68 -12.98 -23.81
CA PRO A 426 -2.81 -11.81 -24.66
C PRO A 426 -1.59 -10.89 -24.51
N PRO A 427 -1.36 -9.92 -25.42
CA PRO A 427 -0.35 -8.88 -25.19
C PRO A 427 -0.58 -8.18 -23.85
N VAL A 428 0.47 -8.08 -23.05
CA VAL A 428 0.43 -7.41 -21.74
C VAL A 428 -0.11 -5.98 -21.91
N PRO A 429 -1.07 -5.55 -21.08
CA PRO A 429 -1.67 -4.21 -21.16
C PRO A 429 -0.64 -3.08 -21.17
N ALA A 430 -0.94 -1.98 -21.86
CA ALA A 430 -0.11 -0.79 -21.86
C ALA A 430 0.08 -0.26 -20.42
N GLY A 431 1.32 0.06 -20.07
CA GLY A 431 1.68 0.53 -18.73
C GLY A 431 1.76 -0.54 -17.65
N ALA A 432 1.41 -1.80 -17.92
CA ALA A 432 1.56 -2.86 -16.93
C ALA A 432 3.04 -3.10 -16.58
N THR A 433 3.35 -3.27 -15.30
CA THR A 433 4.71 -3.44 -14.78
C THR A 433 5.02 -4.84 -14.27
N ALA A 434 3.99 -5.61 -13.94
CA ALA A 434 4.10 -7.00 -13.50
C ALA A 434 2.80 -7.74 -13.80
N VAL A 435 2.85 -9.08 -13.73
CA VAL A 435 1.65 -9.94 -13.77
C VAL A 435 1.68 -10.92 -12.61
N SER A 436 0.50 -11.43 -12.26
CA SER A 436 0.33 -12.57 -11.37
C SER A 436 -0.81 -13.42 -11.90
N PHE A 437 -0.77 -14.73 -11.66
CA PHE A 437 -1.78 -15.65 -12.18
C PHE A 437 -1.81 -16.93 -11.35
N GLY A 438 -2.91 -17.64 -11.42
CA GLY A 438 -3.04 -18.98 -10.84
C GLY A 438 -4.35 -19.61 -11.24
N LEU A 439 -4.40 -20.93 -11.14
CA LEU A 439 -5.63 -21.68 -11.32
C LEU A 439 -6.58 -21.43 -10.15
N ASN A 440 -7.88 -21.39 -10.45
CA ASN A 440 -8.92 -21.13 -9.47
C ASN A 440 -10.02 -22.20 -9.45
N LEU A 441 -10.78 -22.28 -8.33
CA LEU A 441 -11.98 -23.07 -8.19
C LEU A 441 -13.20 -22.16 -8.07
N PHE A 442 -14.24 -22.51 -8.86
CA PHE A 442 -15.56 -21.88 -8.85
C PHE A 442 -16.64 -22.84 -8.35
N ASN A 443 -16.28 -23.84 -7.55
CA ASN A 443 -17.19 -24.85 -7.04
C ASN A 443 -16.62 -25.51 -5.80
N ASN A 444 -17.44 -26.26 -5.07
CA ASN A 444 -16.95 -27.18 -4.05
C ASN A 444 -16.02 -28.21 -4.70
N GLY A 445 -14.88 -28.48 -4.08
CA GLY A 445 -13.90 -29.42 -4.58
C GLY A 445 -12.49 -29.14 -4.12
N THR A 446 -11.54 -29.80 -4.75
CA THR A 446 -10.11 -29.68 -4.47
C THR A 446 -9.35 -29.36 -5.75
N LEU A 447 -8.28 -28.56 -5.60
CA LEU A 447 -7.32 -28.22 -6.63
C LEU A 447 -5.93 -28.27 -5.99
N THR A 448 -5.12 -29.25 -6.41
CA THR A 448 -3.72 -29.34 -6.02
C THR A 448 -2.87 -28.76 -7.14
N THR A 449 -1.98 -27.85 -6.83
CA THR A 449 -1.14 -27.14 -7.81
C THR A 449 0.33 -27.21 -7.45
N ASP A 450 1.17 -27.24 -8.49
CA ASP A 450 2.63 -27.32 -8.42
C ASP A 450 3.26 -26.79 -9.71
N ASP A 451 4.58 -26.57 -9.72
CA ASP A 451 5.41 -26.23 -10.87
C ASP A 451 4.85 -25.10 -11.76
N LEU A 452 4.69 -23.92 -11.16
CA LEU A 452 4.30 -22.73 -11.91
C LEU A 452 5.43 -22.29 -12.85
N SER A 453 5.05 -21.84 -14.03
CA SER A 453 6.01 -21.34 -15.01
C SER A 453 5.50 -20.12 -15.74
N MET A 454 6.43 -19.20 -16.04
CA MET A 454 6.19 -18.06 -16.92
C MET A 454 7.45 -17.75 -17.70
N THR A 455 7.38 -17.79 -19.02
CA THR A 455 8.48 -17.43 -19.93
C THR A 455 7.96 -16.51 -21.02
N GLN A 456 8.82 -15.62 -21.53
CA GLN A 456 8.44 -14.79 -22.67
C GLN A 456 8.12 -15.68 -23.88
N ALA A 457 6.94 -15.49 -24.50
CA ALA A 457 6.54 -16.28 -25.66
C ALA A 457 7.47 -16.01 -26.86
N GLY A 458 7.83 -17.09 -27.59
CA GLY A 458 8.78 -17.01 -28.70
C GLY A 458 10.25 -17.04 -28.31
N ALA A 459 10.60 -17.04 -27.01
CA ALA A 459 11.97 -17.30 -26.55
C ALA A 459 12.23 -18.81 -26.52
N ALA A 460 13.33 -19.26 -27.13
CA ALA A 460 13.75 -20.67 -27.01
C ALA A 460 14.08 -20.98 -25.53
N PRO A 461 13.62 -22.12 -24.96
CA PRO A 461 13.90 -22.45 -23.56
C PRO A 461 15.40 -22.56 -23.35
N ALA A 462 15.95 -21.87 -22.36
CA ALA A 462 17.32 -22.03 -21.93
C ALA A 462 17.48 -23.40 -21.26
N GLY A 463 17.91 -24.42 -22.02
CA GLY A 463 18.54 -25.60 -21.47
C GLY A 463 17.68 -26.65 -20.78
N LEU A 464 16.36 -26.64 -20.89
CA LEU A 464 15.50 -27.72 -20.40
C LEU A 464 15.45 -28.86 -21.44
N ARG A 465 16.06 -30.00 -21.12
CA ARG A 465 15.76 -31.26 -21.83
C ARG A 465 14.27 -31.51 -21.63
N SER A 466 13.53 -31.55 -22.75
CA SER A 466 12.10 -31.90 -22.76
C SER A 466 11.88 -33.24 -22.06
N PRO A 467 11.10 -33.29 -20.96
CA PRO A 467 10.42 -34.53 -20.62
C PRO A 467 9.44 -34.84 -21.75
N SER A 468 9.23 -36.11 -22.08
CA SER A 468 8.23 -36.49 -23.07
C SER A 468 6.87 -35.90 -22.66
N LEU A 469 6.33 -35.06 -23.53
CA LEU A 469 5.06 -34.38 -23.30
C LEU A 469 3.95 -35.42 -23.13
N THR A 470 3.42 -35.54 -21.92
CA THR A 470 2.08 -36.10 -21.71
C THR A 470 1.10 -35.14 -22.40
N PRO A 471 0.05 -35.61 -23.06
CA PRO A 471 -0.87 -34.73 -23.79
C PRO A 471 -1.40 -33.66 -22.85
N ALA A 472 -1.36 -32.39 -23.28
CA ALA A 472 -1.94 -31.27 -22.57
C ALA A 472 -3.40 -31.56 -22.21
N ALA A 473 -3.83 -31.15 -21.01
CA ALA A 473 -5.23 -31.20 -20.62
C ALA A 473 -6.08 -30.54 -21.72
N GLN A 474 -7.10 -31.24 -22.19
CA GLN A 474 -7.96 -30.71 -23.22
C GLN A 474 -8.64 -29.45 -22.75
N ILE A 475 -8.50 -28.37 -23.51
CA ILE A 475 -9.27 -27.14 -23.29
C ILE A 475 -10.69 -27.45 -23.71
N LEU A 476 -11.65 -27.36 -22.76
CA LEU A 476 -13.06 -27.54 -23.06
C LEU A 476 -13.68 -26.19 -23.45
N ASP A 477 -14.32 -26.16 -24.62
CA ASP A 477 -15.17 -25.03 -24.98
C ASP A 477 -16.41 -25.04 -24.06
N VAL A 478 -16.73 -23.91 -23.44
CA VAL A 478 -17.86 -23.76 -22.52
C VAL A 478 -19.21 -24.14 -23.17
N SER A 479 -19.32 -24.01 -24.49
CA SER A 479 -20.49 -24.42 -25.26
C SER A 479 -20.66 -25.93 -25.35
N ALA A 480 -19.57 -26.71 -25.27
CA ALA A 480 -19.63 -28.17 -25.34
C ALA A 480 -19.89 -28.82 -23.97
N ALA A 481 -19.49 -28.18 -22.87
CA ALA A 481 -19.69 -28.69 -21.52
C ALA A 481 -21.19 -28.75 -21.11
N SER A 482 -22.06 -27.97 -21.76
CA SER A 482 -23.50 -28.02 -21.53
C SER A 482 -24.21 -29.23 -22.15
N ALA A 483 -23.56 -29.98 -23.03
CA ALA A 483 -24.15 -31.11 -23.74
C ALA A 483 -23.90 -32.49 -23.09
N VAL A 484 -22.98 -32.61 -22.15
CA VAL A 484 -22.60 -33.90 -21.53
C VAL A 484 -23.37 -34.22 -20.24
N SER A 485 -24.17 -33.30 -19.72
CA SER A 485 -24.87 -33.42 -18.43
C SER A 485 -26.36 -33.73 -18.53
N ALA A 486 -26.87 -34.29 -19.62
CA ALA A 486 -28.25 -34.71 -19.76
C ALA A 486 -28.40 -36.24 -19.71
N GLY A 487 -28.18 -36.86 -18.55
CA GLY A 487 -28.74 -38.15 -18.18
C GLY A 487 -30.08 -37.95 -17.48
N PRO A 488 -31.06 -38.83 -17.62
CA PRO A 488 -32.41 -38.60 -17.09
C PRO A 488 -32.44 -38.75 -15.56
N GLY A 489 -32.60 -37.63 -14.85
CA GLY A 489 -32.98 -37.70 -13.45
C GLY A 489 -32.41 -36.62 -12.56
N SER A 490 -33.25 -35.63 -12.34
CA SER A 490 -33.33 -34.63 -11.29
C SER A 490 -32.80 -33.22 -11.54
N ASN A 491 -33.73 -32.30 -11.44
CA ASN A 491 -33.70 -30.86 -11.43
C ASN A 491 -32.54 -30.25 -10.66
N SER A 492 -31.73 -29.44 -11.33
CA SER A 492 -31.35 -28.08 -10.91
C SER A 492 -30.49 -27.49 -12.01
N GLY A 493 -31.11 -26.64 -12.85
CA GLY A 493 -30.40 -25.90 -13.90
C GLY A 493 -29.56 -24.79 -13.25
N GLN A 494 -28.30 -25.05 -13.05
CA GLN A 494 -27.33 -23.97 -12.82
C GLN A 494 -26.58 -23.75 -14.13
N LYS A 495 -26.90 -22.66 -14.77
CA LYS A 495 -26.14 -22.08 -15.87
C LYS A 495 -24.79 -21.64 -15.33
N PRO A 496 -23.67 -21.89 -16.01
CA PRO A 496 -22.40 -21.26 -15.64
C PRO A 496 -22.57 -19.75 -15.64
N PRO A 497 -21.93 -19.03 -14.71
CA PRO A 497 -22.08 -17.58 -14.61
C PRO A 497 -21.62 -16.94 -15.91
N LYS A 498 -22.45 -16.08 -16.46
CA LYS A 498 -22.07 -15.23 -17.59
C LYS A 498 -20.95 -14.30 -17.13
N ASN A 499 -19.86 -14.22 -17.89
CA ASN A 499 -18.85 -13.17 -17.78
C ASN A 499 -19.49 -11.79 -17.88
N LYS A 500 -19.91 -11.25 -16.75
CA LYS A 500 -20.07 -9.81 -16.56
C LYS A 500 -18.83 -9.42 -15.79
N GLY A 501 -18.14 -8.35 -16.21
CA GLY A 501 -16.97 -7.80 -15.57
C GLY A 501 -17.19 -7.62 -14.07
N ASP A 502 -16.97 -8.68 -13.33
CA ASP A 502 -17.40 -8.77 -11.95
C ASP A 502 -16.25 -8.33 -11.03
N LYS A 503 -16.64 -7.48 -10.13
CA LYS A 503 -15.85 -6.97 -9.03
C LYS A 503 -15.21 -8.13 -8.29
N ILE A 504 -13.89 -8.29 -8.41
CA ILE A 504 -13.16 -9.28 -7.63
C ILE A 504 -12.92 -8.69 -6.25
N ALA A 505 -13.63 -9.21 -5.26
CA ALA A 505 -13.31 -9.00 -3.87
C ALA A 505 -12.26 -10.04 -3.45
N THR A 506 -11.07 -9.62 -3.08
CA THR A 506 -10.11 -10.51 -2.42
C THR A 506 -10.38 -10.45 -0.93
N HIS A 507 -10.92 -11.51 -0.34
CA HIS A 507 -10.85 -11.71 1.09
C HIS A 507 -9.52 -12.39 1.39
N ASN A 508 -8.49 -11.59 1.68
CA ASN A 508 -7.26 -12.11 2.24
C ASN A 508 -7.37 -12.05 3.76
N THR A 509 -7.83 -13.13 4.37
CA THR A 509 -7.57 -13.37 5.78
C THR A 509 -6.16 -13.93 5.89
N VAL A 510 -5.16 -13.08 5.95
CA VAL A 510 -3.85 -13.47 6.44
C VAL A 510 -3.86 -13.19 7.93
N PRO A 511 -3.67 -14.20 8.80
CA PRO A 511 -3.38 -13.91 10.21
C PRO A 511 -2.16 -13.01 10.23
N GLY A 512 -2.27 -11.82 10.85
CA GLY A 512 -1.14 -10.90 10.98
C GLY A 512 0.06 -11.63 11.57
N PRO A 513 1.26 -11.49 10.98
CA PRO A 513 2.43 -12.12 11.54
C PRO A 513 2.67 -11.56 12.93
N THR A 514 2.75 -12.45 13.91
CA THR A 514 3.40 -12.12 15.18
C THR A 514 4.81 -11.68 14.84
N ALA A 515 5.12 -10.41 15.07
CA ALA A 515 6.39 -9.81 14.74
C ALA A 515 7.55 -10.65 15.28
N PRO A 516 8.55 -11.01 14.47
CA PRO A 516 9.72 -11.70 14.97
C PRO A 516 10.47 -10.78 15.92
N ASN A 517 10.92 -11.38 17.02
CA ASN A 517 11.71 -10.73 18.06
C ASN A 517 13.08 -10.34 17.50
N THR A 518 13.23 -9.15 16.93
CA THR A 518 14.53 -8.62 16.57
C THR A 518 15.08 -7.81 17.75
N ALA A 519 16.07 -8.37 18.41
CA ALA A 519 16.85 -7.70 19.44
C ALA A 519 17.56 -6.47 18.85
N GLY A 520 17.20 -5.30 19.32
CA GLY A 520 17.90 -4.08 18.95
C GLY A 520 17.25 -2.80 19.42
N ARG A 521 17.25 -2.58 20.65
CA ARG A 521 17.13 -1.46 21.58
C ARG A 521 16.13 -1.81 22.68
N GLY A 522 16.61 -1.90 23.92
CA GLY A 522 16.03 -2.50 25.12
C GLY A 522 14.63 -2.03 25.56
N GLY A 523 13.65 -2.08 24.68
CA GLY A 523 12.23 -1.98 25.00
C GLY A 523 11.60 -3.37 24.81
N LYS A 524 10.94 -3.90 25.82
CA LYS A 524 10.06 -5.07 25.63
C LYS A 524 9.05 -4.68 24.57
N LYS A 525 8.99 -5.45 23.46
CA LYS A 525 7.89 -5.31 22.48
C LYS A 525 6.57 -5.32 23.23
N PRO A 526 5.63 -4.43 22.89
CA PRO A 526 4.26 -4.59 23.35
C PRO A 526 3.82 -5.99 22.93
N GLN A 527 3.33 -6.80 23.87
CA GLN A 527 2.51 -7.95 23.51
C GLN A 527 1.26 -7.33 22.88
N LEU A 528 1.19 -7.35 21.54
CA LEU A 528 -0.10 -7.19 20.87
C LEU A 528 -1.03 -8.23 21.50
N GLY A 529 -2.04 -7.76 22.19
CA GLY A 529 -3.11 -8.62 22.66
C GLY A 529 -3.61 -9.41 21.45
N THR A 530 -3.73 -10.72 21.59
CA THR A 530 -4.29 -11.61 20.60
C THR A 530 -5.76 -11.24 20.38
N ALA A 531 -6.02 -10.25 19.54
CA ALA A 531 -7.27 -10.08 18.86
C ALA A 531 -7.00 -10.35 17.38
N PRO A 532 -7.68 -11.31 16.75
CA PRO A 532 -7.57 -11.52 15.32
C PRO A 532 -8.26 -10.33 14.63
N GLY A 533 -7.50 -9.30 14.34
CA GLY A 533 -7.87 -8.26 13.39
C GLY A 533 -7.60 -8.79 12.00
N GLU A 534 -8.62 -9.26 11.30
CA GLU A 534 -8.58 -9.56 9.88
C GLU A 534 -8.17 -8.30 9.11
N LEU A 535 -6.92 -8.25 8.65
CA LEU A 535 -6.52 -7.33 7.59
C LEU A 535 -7.09 -7.88 6.28
N THR A 536 -8.32 -7.51 5.96
CA THR A 536 -8.86 -7.69 4.63
C THR A 536 -8.21 -6.65 3.72
N LEU A 537 -7.38 -7.10 2.76
CA LEU A 537 -7.02 -6.22 1.65
C LEU A 537 -8.32 -5.81 0.94
N PRO A 538 -8.45 -4.52 0.56
CA PRO A 538 -9.66 -4.06 -0.10
C PRO A 538 -9.89 -4.80 -1.41
N PRO A 539 -11.15 -4.98 -1.83
CA PRO A 539 -11.49 -5.63 -3.08
C PRO A 539 -10.86 -4.88 -4.27
N PHE A 540 -10.33 -5.60 -5.24
CA PHE A 540 -9.85 -5.00 -6.49
C PHE A 540 -11.03 -4.40 -7.25
N VAL A 541 -11.01 -3.08 -7.47
CA VAL A 541 -11.99 -2.38 -8.28
C VAL A 541 -11.39 -2.16 -9.66
N VAL A 542 -12.06 -2.65 -10.69
CA VAL A 542 -11.75 -2.30 -12.09
C VAL A 542 -12.12 -0.82 -12.28
N SER A 543 -11.15 0.02 -12.63
CA SER A 543 -11.43 1.41 -13.01
C SER A 543 -12.42 1.47 -14.16
N PRO A 544 -13.47 2.32 -14.10
CA PRO A 544 -14.51 2.39 -15.13
C PRO A 544 -14.06 2.98 -16.48
N GLU A 545 -12.83 3.46 -16.60
CA GLU A 545 -12.39 4.25 -17.77
C GLU A 545 -11.94 3.45 -19.00
N LEU A 546 -11.94 2.11 -18.96
CA LEU A 546 -11.48 1.29 -20.09
C LEU A 546 -12.61 0.61 -20.91
N THR A 547 -13.86 1.02 -20.76
CA THR A 547 -14.99 0.50 -21.57
C THR A 547 -15.45 1.42 -22.71
N ARG A 548 -14.59 2.33 -23.21
CA ARG A 548 -14.84 3.08 -24.44
C ARG A 548 -13.66 2.97 -25.39
N GLY A 549 -13.76 2.04 -26.30
CA GLY A 549 -12.87 1.86 -27.44
C GLY A 549 -13.26 0.62 -28.19
#